data_c89455cb5a594bff6e9adc3c19d19d6a
#
_entry.id   c89455cb5a594bff6e9adc3c19d19d6a
#
_cell.length_a   1.000
_cell.length_b   1.000
_cell.length_c   1.000
_cell.angle_alpha   90.00
_cell.angle_beta   90.00
_cell.angle_gamma   90.00
#
_symmetry.space_group_name_H-M   'P 1'
#
loop_
_entity.id
_entity.type
_entity.pdbx_description
1 polymer ?
#
loop_
_entity_poly.entity_id
_entity_poly.type
_entity_poly.pdbx_seq_one_letter_code
_entity_poly.pdbx_strand_id
1 'polypeptide(L)'
;MKKNTIRRLILIISLVASISACKKDLKPYDSKLDSDALITQGDLQAATYGAYAGIKAPNYTLRLFWMSIYPGDNAALSGATTDPIYNEYTYTHFPAEASTTNFWHDAYAAIYSANRVIEKIKDGESPALDQLKGENLFLRDLSHFFLVRFFGRPYSQGAGNNIGIPIKDNTKNDLPSRNTVKEVYDFMITDLLKASSLMTVSKDSRFASKEVAYALLSRIYLYEEKNDSAIFYANKVINSGRYSLMATEPYKKYFTLHPEDNPETIFAIRFIPQDNQYYSAIGNQFYNDPVTHATGYGETYASLSLIRLLNQYPDDARHSFIELQRDPVTGDTLKRGNVPKFFMNKFNWQDGIANLSSPVIFRLAEMYLNRAEANAKLGNNQAAIDDVNIIRKRAGLSGSELYTVDDLKGRGSILNVVLEERRLEFFFEGQRPFDLYRNNLPMIRDYPGFHGTDHYNFTVEPTDPQVIWFIPEREMNANPNLIQNP
;
A
#
# COMPACT_ATOMS: atom_id res chain seq x y z
N MET A 1 -48.74 -28.54 57.06
CA MET A 1 -48.40 -28.72 55.62
C MET A 1 -48.74 -27.53 54.75
N LYS A 2 -49.76 -26.72 54.97
CA LYS A 2 -50.10 -25.60 54.03
C LYS A 2 -49.11 -24.41 53.95
N LYS A 3 -48.41 -24.05 55.04
CA LYS A 3 -47.45 -22.92 55.05
C LYS A 3 -46.17 -23.12 54.15
N ASN A 4 -45.70 -24.33 54.05
CA ASN A 4 -44.49 -24.62 53.25
C ASN A 4 -44.78 -24.69 51.75
N THR A 5 -45.99 -25.06 51.36
CA THR A 5 -46.43 -25.07 49.94
C THR A 5 -46.58 -23.67 49.39
N ILE A 6 -47.14 -22.75 50.18
CA ILE A 6 -47.31 -21.30 49.79
C ILE A 6 -45.91 -20.64 49.67
N ARG A 7 -44.96 -20.89 50.57
CA ARG A 7 -43.58 -20.38 50.46
C ARG A 7 -42.85 -20.87 49.20
N ARG A 8 -43.05 -22.14 48.84
CA ARG A 8 -42.46 -22.70 47.60
C ARG A 8 -43.10 -22.13 46.34
N LEU A 9 -44.42 -21.85 46.38
CA LEU A 9 -45.10 -21.21 45.25
C LEU A 9 -44.67 -19.74 45.04
N ILE A 10 -44.46 -18.98 46.10
CA ILE A 10 -43.94 -17.62 46.06
C ILE A 10 -42.51 -17.56 45.56
N LEU A 11 -41.65 -18.54 45.95
CA LEU A 11 -40.27 -18.60 45.47
C LEU A 11 -40.20 -18.94 43.98
N ILE A 12 -41.08 -19.82 43.48
CA ILE A 12 -41.16 -20.15 42.05
C ILE A 12 -41.68 -19.00 41.24
N ILE A 13 -42.67 -18.26 41.72
CA ILE A 13 -43.20 -17.06 41.02
C ILE A 13 -42.16 -15.92 40.99
N SER A 14 -41.39 -15.72 42.05
CA SER A 14 -40.31 -14.71 42.05
C SER A 14 -39.13 -15.13 41.17
N LEU A 15 -38.84 -16.42 41.01
CA LEU A 15 -37.80 -16.91 40.10
C LEU A 15 -38.21 -16.77 38.62
N VAL A 16 -39.49 -17.00 38.30
CA VAL A 16 -40.04 -16.82 36.94
C VAL A 16 -40.15 -15.33 36.57
N ALA A 17 -40.44 -14.45 37.53
CA ALA A 17 -40.47 -13.00 37.29
C ALA A 17 -39.07 -12.41 37.03
N SER A 18 -38.01 -13.02 37.56
CA SER A 18 -36.64 -12.55 37.31
C SER A 18 -36.08 -12.96 35.94
N ILE A 19 -36.68 -13.92 35.24
CA ILE A 19 -36.27 -14.36 33.89
C ILE A 19 -36.88 -13.49 32.78
N SER A 20 -37.92 -12.70 33.08
CA SER A 20 -38.59 -11.82 32.12
C SER A 20 -38.03 -10.38 32.06
N ALA A 21 -37.02 -10.06 32.87
CA ALA A 21 -36.58 -8.69 33.10
C ALA A 21 -35.41 -8.19 32.22
N CYS A 22 -34.97 -8.95 31.25
CA CYS A 22 -33.85 -8.52 30.37
C CYS A 22 -34.12 -8.74 28.91
N LYS A 23 -35.07 -7.97 28.36
CA LYS A 23 -35.07 -7.62 26.93
C LYS A 23 -35.37 -6.12 26.79
N LYS A 24 -34.52 -5.30 27.39
CA LYS A 24 -34.42 -3.92 26.98
C LYS A 24 -33.20 -3.85 26.11
N ASP A 25 -33.37 -3.82 24.81
CA ASP A 25 -32.32 -3.38 23.87
C ASP A 25 -31.99 -1.94 24.27
N LEU A 26 -30.98 -1.81 25.13
CA LEU A 26 -30.44 -0.52 25.51
C LEU A 26 -29.71 -0.01 24.27
N LYS A 27 -30.31 0.96 23.57
CA LYS A 27 -29.59 1.69 22.52
C LYS A 27 -28.32 2.27 23.14
N PRO A 28 -27.15 2.06 22.55
CA PRO A 28 -25.90 2.64 23.03
C PRO A 28 -26.09 4.17 23.14
N TYR A 29 -25.61 4.76 24.24
CA TYR A 29 -25.79 6.20 24.48
C TYR A 29 -25.10 7.06 23.42
N ASP A 30 -23.97 6.58 22.89
CA ASP A 30 -23.09 7.29 21.94
C ASP A 30 -22.98 6.65 20.53
N SER A 31 -23.84 5.69 20.20
CA SER A 31 -23.82 5.05 18.87
C SER A 31 -25.24 4.78 18.36
N LYS A 32 -25.40 4.89 17.03
CA LYS A 32 -26.63 4.46 16.36
C LYS A 32 -26.63 2.94 16.18
N LEU A 33 -27.79 2.28 16.30
CA LEU A 33 -27.97 0.90 15.89
C LEU A 33 -27.70 0.79 14.36
N ASP A 34 -27.19 -0.33 13.90
CA ASP A 34 -26.93 -0.53 12.46
C ASP A 34 -28.17 -0.34 11.57
N SER A 35 -29.38 -0.68 12.10
CA SER A 35 -30.66 -0.41 11.43
C SER A 35 -30.97 1.09 11.27
N ASP A 36 -30.42 1.94 12.15
CA ASP A 36 -30.74 3.37 12.24
C ASP A 36 -29.55 4.23 11.72
N ALA A 37 -28.43 3.61 11.34
CA ALA A 37 -27.17 4.31 11.15
C ALA A 37 -26.89 4.77 9.71
N LEU A 38 -27.53 4.19 8.68
CA LEU A 38 -27.25 4.46 7.27
C LEU A 38 -28.54 4.67 6.48
N ILE A 39 -29.32 5.70 6.86
CA ILE A 39 -30.64 5.95 6.29
C ILE A 39 -30.63 7.11 5.32
N THR A 40 -29.86 8.15 5.60
CA THR A 40 -29.82 9.36 4.77
C THR A 40 -28.55 9.41 3.93
N GLN A 41 -28.57 10.22 2.85
CA GLN A 41 -27.35 10.51 2.07
C GLN A 41 -26.23 11.07 2.96
N GLY A 42 -26.56 11.88 3.98
CA GLY A 42 -25.57 12.42 4.93
C GLY A 42 -24.93 11.32 5.78
N ASP A 43 -25.71 10.34 6.23
CA ASP A 43 -25.18 9.18 6.98
C ASP A 43 -24.26 8.35 6.09
N LEU A 44 -24.60 8.12 4.82
CA LEU A 44 -23.78 7.37 3.84
C LEU A 44 -22.49 8.13 3.50
N GLN A 45 -22.56 9.46 3.40
CA GLN A 45 -21.37 10.30 3.23
C GLN A 45 -20.43 10.19 4.45
N ALA A 46 -20.97 10.27 5.66
CA ALA A 46 -20.19 10.13 6.90
C ALA A 46 -19.56 8.74 7.01
N ALA A 47 -20.32 7.68 6.66
CA ALA A 47 -19.80 6.32 6.63
C ALA A 47 -18.71 6.12 5.57
N THR A 48 -18.81 6.79 4.40
CA THR A 48 -17.76 6.81 3.38
C THR A 48 -16.48 7.45 3.93
N TYR A 49 -16.58 8.57 4.64
CA TYR A 49 -15.41 9.15 5.33
C TYR A 49 -14.83 8.19 6.38
N GLY A 50 -15.69 7.42 7.06
CA GLY A 50 -15.26 6.33 7.96
C GLY A 50 -14.46 5.25 7.22
N ALA A 51 -14.83 4.89 5.99
CA ALA A 51 -14.10 3.93 5.18
C ALA A 51 -12.71 4.49 4.75
N TYR A 52 -12.62 5.78 4.38
CA TYR A 52 -11.32 6.45 4.18
C TYR A 52 -10.47 6.48 5.45
N ALA A 53 -11.09 6.71 6.62
CA ALA A 53 -10.38 6.66 7.89
C ALA A 53 -9.85 5.25 8.21
N GLY A 54 -10.53 4.20 7.75
CA GLY A 54 -10.09 2.81 7.89
C GLY A 54 -8.74 2.55 7.22
N ILE A 55 -8.54 3.01 5.98
CA ILE A 55 -7.25 2.86 5.28
C ILE A 55 -6.15 3.79 5.84
N LYS A 56 -6.51 4.78 6.65
CA LYS A 56 -5.61 5.70 7.35
C LYS A 56 -5.16 5.17 8.72
N ALA A 57 -5.78 4.11 9.21
CA ALA A 57 -5.43 3.50 10.48
C ALA A 57 -3.93 3.15 10.53
N PRO A 58 -3.24 3.35 11.69
CA PRO A 58 -1.80 3.10 11.80
C PRO A 58 -1.39 1.70 11.36
N ASN A 59 -2.12 0.67 11.78
CA ASN A 59 -1.82 -0.71 11.40
C ASN A 59 -2.07 -1.01 9.92
N TYR A 60 -2.99 -0.28 9.26
CA TYR A 60 -3.14 -0.39 7.82
C TYR A 60 -1.98 0.30 7.11
N THR A 61 -1.83 1.62 7.31
CA THR A 61 -0.91 2.44 6.50
C THR A 61 0.55 2.10 6.78
N LEU A 62 0.95 2.06 8.07
CA LEU A 62 2.32 1.77 8.46
C LEU A 62 2.76 0.37 7.99
N ARG A 63 1.91 -0.66 8.26
CA ARG A 63 2.25 -2.04 7.90
C ARG A 63 2.23 -2.26 6.39
N LEU A 64 1.30 -1.62 5.66
CA LEU A 64 1.32 -1.63 4.20
C LEU A 64 2.68 -1.22 3.63
N PHE A 65 3.23 -0.08 4.09
CA PHE A 65 4.50 0.42 3.57
C PHE A 65 5.68 -0.41 4.07
N TRP A 66 5.71 -0.80 5.35
CA TRP A 66 6.81 -1.62 5.86
C TRP A 66 6.87 -2.99 5.17
N MET A 67 5.77 -3.73 5.11
CA MET A 67 5.70 -5.01 4.39
C MET A 67 6.00 -4.87 2.88
N SER A 68 5.88 -3.68 2.32
CA SER A 68 6.20 -3.43 0.90
C SER A 68 7.63 -2.94 0.67
N ILE A 69 8.28 -2.35 1.65
CA ILE A 69 9.63 -1.74 1.51
C ILE A 69 10.73 -2.69 1.98
N TYR A 70 10.55 -3.28 3.17
CA TYR A 70 11.60 -4.07 3.82
C TYR A 70 12.03 -5.33 3.08
N PRO A 71 11.14 -6.05 2.37
CA PRO A 71 11.56 -7.19 1.55
C PRO A 71 12.41 -6.82 0.32
N GLY A 72 12.54 -5.52 0.00
CA GLY A 72 13.31 -5.05 -1.16
C GLY A 72 14.81 -4.93 -0.92
N ASP A 73 15.49 -4.45 -1.98
CA ASP A 73 16.93 -4.20 -2.03
C ASP A 73 17.30 -2.70 -1.94
N ASN A 74 16.32 -1.84 -1.61
CA ASN A 74 16.54 -0.39 -1.46
C ASN A 74 16.86 0.04 -0.02
N ALA A 75 16.54 -0.80 0.96
CA ALA A 75 16.77 -0.53 2.39
C ALA A 75 17.95 -1.33 2.93
N ALA A 76 18.63 -0.77 3.95
CA ALA A 76 19.69 -1.44 4.71
C ALA A 76 19.42 -1.31 6.21
N LEU A 77 19.53 -2.42 6.95
CA LEU A 77 19.49 -2.48 8.42
C LEU A 77 20.89 -2.70 8.97
N SER A 78 21.17 -2.18 10.17
CA SER A 78 22.45 -2.42 10.89
C SER A 78 22.46 -3.69 11.73
N GLY A 79 21.32 -4.39 11.83
CA GLY A 79 21.18 -5.61 12.64
C GLY A 79 20.91 -5.40 14.12
N ALA A 80 20.67 -4.17 14.55
CA ALA A 80 20.47 -3.85 15.98
C ALA A 80 19.00 -3.72 16.38
N THR A 81 18.05 -4.11 15.52
CA THR A 81 16.63 -3.95 15.80
C THR A 81 15.98 -5.23 16.30
N THR A 82 15.07 -5.12 17.26
CA THR A 82 14.17 -6.18 17.73
C THR A 82 12.74 -5.95 17.24
N ASP A 83 12.55 -4.99 16.34
CA ASP A 83 11.27 -4.64 15.76
C ASP A 83 10.77 -5.74 14.79
N PRO A 84 9.45 -5.98 14.68
CA PRO A 84 8.87 -6.91 13.69
C PRO A 84 9.35 -6.74 12.25
N ILE A 85 9.69 -5.51 11.84
CA ILE A 85 10.30 -5.24 10.53
C ILE A 85 11.60 -6.02 10.24
N TYR A 86 12.29 -6.44 11.27
CA TYR A 86 13.46 -7.30 11.13
C TYR A 86 13.13 -8.61 10.43
N ASN A 87 12.01 -9.21 10.77
CA ASN A 87 11.58 -10.49 10.20
C ASN A 87 11.14 -10.34 8.72
N GLU A 88 10.46 -9.24 8.37
CA GLU A 88 10.15 -8.94 6.97
C GLU A 88 11.43 -8.68 6.16
N TYR A 89 12.38 -7.97 6.74
CA TYR A 89 13.65 -7.70 6.06
C TYR A 89 14.47 -8.97 5.84
N THR A 90 14.53 -9.86 6.82
CA THR A 90 15.33 -11.09 6.76
C THR A 90 14.59 -12.29 6.15
N TYR A 91 13.34 -12.13 5.76
CA TYR A 91 12.47 -13.21 5.27
C TYR A 91 12.33 -14.36 6.28
N THR A 92 12.31 -14.02 7.57
CA THR A 92 12.12 -14.98 8.69
C THR A 92 10.78 -14.78 9.40
N HIS A 93 9.84 -14.10 8.74
CA HIS A 93 8.49 -13.89 9.27
C HIS A 93 7.77 -15.22 9.53
N PHE A 94 6.82 -15.20 10.45
CA PHE A 94 6.12 -16.39 10.96
C PHE A 94 4.61 -16.09 11.16
N PRO A 95 3.74 -17.12 11.32
CA PRO A 95 2.28 -16.94 11.34
C PRO A 95 1.74 -16.01 12.43
N ALA A 96 2.41 -15.88 13.57
CA ALA A 96 2.00 -15.00 14.68
C ALA A 96 2.62 -13.60 14.59
N GLU A 97 3.20 -13.22 13.42
CA GLU A 97 3.83 -11.90 13.23
C GLU A 97 2.82 -10.76 13.39
N ALA A 98 3.17 -9.77 14.21
CA ALA A 98 2.28 -8.66 14.53
C ALA A 98 1.97 -7.78 13.29
N SER A 99 2.96 -7.55 12.42
CA SER A 99 2.77 -6.76 11.19
C SER A 99 1.70 -7.37 10.29
N THR A 100 1.82 -8.67 10.05
CA THR A 100 0.91 -9.44 9.21
C THR A 100 -0.49 -9.49 9.80
N THR A 101 -0.58 -9.82 11.11
CA THR A 101 -1.87 -9.90 11.82
C THR A 101 -2.61 -8.56 11.82
N ASN A 102 -1.90 -7.49 12.13
CA ASN A 102 -2.50 -6.16 12.21
C ASN A 102 -2.94 -5.64 10.84
N PHE A 103 -2.10 -5.83 9.80
CA PHE A 103 -2.47 -5.42 8.44
C PHE A 103 -3.70 -6.17 7.93
N TRP A 104 -3.73 -7.50 8.09
CA TRP A 104 -4.86 -8.33 7.67
C TRP A 104 -6.16 -7.85 8.33
N HIS A 105 -6.15 -7.70 9.66
CA HIS A 105 -7.30 -7.23 10.41
C HIS A 105 -7.81 -5.88 9.91
N ASP A 106 -6.94 -4.87 9.80
CA ASP A 106 -7.34 -3.51 9.43
C ASP A 106 -7.76 -3.42 7.95
N ALA A 107 -7.15 -4.22 7.07
CA ALA A 107 -7.56 -4.29 5.67
C ALA A 107 -8.97 -4.88 5.52
N TYR A 108 -9.29 -5.97 6.22
CA TYR A 108 -10.64 -6.51 6.21
C TYR A 108 -11.66 -5.63 6.94
N ALA A 109 -11.25 -4.88 7.98
CA ALA A 109 -12.09 -3.86 8.62
C ALA A 109 -12.42 -2.71 7.66
N ALA A 110 -11.46 -2.27 6.83
CA ALA A 110 -11.70 -1.28 5.77
C ALA A 110 -12.67 -1.82 4.69
N ILE A 111 -12.49 -3.08 4.27
CA ILE A 111 -13.41 -3.76 3.34
C ILE A 111 -14.83 -3.83 3.92
N TYR A 112 -14.96 -4.22 5.19
CA TYR A 112 -16.26 -4.25 5.87
C TYR A 112 -16.92 -2.87 5.91
N SER A 113 -16.16 -1.83 6.25
CA SER A 113 -16.66 -0.45 6.30
C SER A 113 -17.16 0.01 4.91
N ALA A 114 -16.44 -0.32 3.84
CA ALA A 114 -16.87 -0.04 2.48
C ALA A 114 -18.15 -0.82 2.10
N ASN A 115 -18.22 -2.12 2.43
CA ASN A 115 -19.37 -2.97 2.14
C ASN A 115 -20.65 -2.43 2.78
N ARG A 116 -20.58 -1.90 4.02
CA ARG A 116 -21.73 -1.27 4.70
C ARG A 116 -22.37 -0.15 3.88
N VAL A 117 -21.58 0.63 3.17
CA VAL A 117 -22.10 1.70 2.29
C VAL A 117 -22.58 1.12 0.95
N ILE A 118 -21.81 0.23 0.34
CA ILE A 118 -22.13 -0.38 -0.97
C ILE A 118 -23.48 -1.08 -0.95
N GLU A 119 -23.78 -1.84 0.12
CA GLU A 119 -25.04 -2.59 0.28
C GLU A 119 -26.29 -1.69 0.40
N LYS A 120 -26.12 -0.45 0.83
CA LYS A 120 -27.23 0.49 1.05
C LYS A 120 -27.60 1.31 -0.18
N ILE A 121 -26.73 1.40 -1.18
CA ILE A 121 -26.92 2.25 -2.35
C ILE A 121 -27.30 1.39 -3.56
N LYS A 122 -28.44 1.70 -4.19
CA LYS A 122 -28.82 1.13 -5.49
C LYS A 122 -28.17 1.95 -6.61
N ASP A 123 -27.72 1.26 -7.67
CA ASP A 123 -27.13 1.92 -8.82
C ASP A 123 -28.16 2.83 -9.51
N GLY A 124 -27.75 4.05 -9.86
CA GLY A 124 -28.57 5.04 -10.54
C GLY A 124 -29.60 5.73 -9.65
N GLU A 125 -29.53 5.57 -8.34
CA GLU A 125 -30.45 6.21 -7.39
C GLU A 125 -30.29 7.74 -7.39
N SER A 126 -29.06 8.22 -7.37
CA SER A 126 -28.71 9.61 -7.66
C SER A 126 -27.20 9.73 -7.97
N PRO A 127 -26.75 10.80 -8.69
CA PRO A 127 -25.33 11.00 -8.98
C PRO A 127 -24.47 11.10 -7.70
N ALA A 128 -25.01 11.65 -6.62
CA ALA A 128 -24.30 11.77 -5.35
C ALA A 128 -24.14 10.40 -4.67
N LEU A 129 -25.16 9.56 -4.66
CA LEU A 129 -25.09 8.21 -4.10
C LEU A 129 -24.23 7.29 -4.97
N ASP A 130 -24.36 7.39 -6.29
CA ASP A 130 -23.49 6.66 -7.22
C ASP A 130 -22.01 7.00 -6.99
N GLN A 131 -21.69 8.29 -6.77
CA GLN A 131 -20.33 8.71 -6.41
C GLN A 131 -19.84 8.03 -5.13
N LEU A 132 -20.66 8.02 -4.06
CA LEU A 132 -20.30 7.37 -2.80
C LEU A 132 -20.10 5.86 -2.98
N LYS A 133 -20.98 5.21 -3.73
CA LYS A 133 -20.84 3.77 -4.03
C LYS A 133 -19.54 3.48 -4.79
N GLY A 134 -19.23 4.27 -5.82
CA GLY A 134 -18.00 4.13 -6.60
C GLY A 134 -16.75 4.31 -5.74
N GLU A 135 -16.76 5.29 -4.83
CA GLU A 135 -15.65 5.49 -3.89
C GLU A 135 -15.45 4.28 -2.95
N ASN A 136 -16.53 3.71 -2.43
CA ASN A 136 -16.44 2.55 -1.53
C ASN A 136 -16.07 1.26 -2.28
N LEU A 137 -16.50 1.06 -3.54
CA LEU A 137 -16.01 -0.02 -4.41
C LEU A 137 -14.48 0.09 -4.57
N PHE A 138 -13.97 1.28 -4.89
CA PHE A 138 -12.52 1.49 -4.99
C PHE A 138 -11.78 1.19 -3.68
N LEU A 139 -12.27 1.66 -2.52
CA LEU A 139 -11.62 1.42 -1.22
C LEU A 139 -11.59 -0.06 -0.84
N ARG A 140 -12.66 -0.79 -1.16
CA ARG A 140 -12.74 -2.24 -1.02
C ARG A 140 -11.69 -2.93 -1.84
N ASP A 141 -11.57 -2.57 -3.12
CA ASP A 141 -10.67 -3.22 -4.05
C ASP A 141 -9.21 -2.84 -3.81
N LEU A 142 -8.93 -1.62 -3.37
CA LEU A 142 -7.59 -1.23 -2.95
C LEU A 142 -7.10 -2.14 -1.81
N SER A 143 -7.98 -2.43 -0.85
CA SER A 143 -7.64 -3.31 0.28
C SER A 143 -7.48 -4.78 -0.16
N HIS A 144 -8.35 -5.30 -1.04
CA HIS A 144 -8.18 -6.63 -1.62
C HIS A 144 -6.89 -6.73 -2.45
N PHE A 145 -6.53 -5.69 -3.21
CA PHE A 145 -5.29 -5.67 -3.99
C PHE A 145 -4.05 -5.78 -3.10
N PHE A 146 -3.99 -5.03 -2.00
CA PHE A 146 -2.87 -5.13 -1.09
C PHE A 146 -2.83 -6.48 -0.36
N LEU A 147 -3.99 -7.01 0.05
CA LEU A 147 -4.08 -8.34 0.65
C LEU A 147 -3.58 -9.42 -0.31
N VAL A 148 -4.11 -9.49 -1.55
CA VAL A 148 -3.69 -10.53 -2.48
C VAL A 148 -2.22 -10.40 -2.88
N ARG A 149 -1.67 -9.18 -2.92
CA ARG A 149 -0.27 -8.92 -3.21
C ARG A 149 0.67 -9.44 -2.13
N PHE A 150 0.23 -9.43 -0.86
CA PHE A 150 1.02 -9.97 0.24
C PHE A 150 0.83 -11.48 0.44
N PHE A 151 -0.39 -11.96 0.35
CA PHE A 151 -0.74 -13.32 0.77
C PHE A 151 -0.93 -14.31 -0.39
N GLY A 152 -0.88 -13.84 -1.63
CA GLY A 152 -0.94 -14.66 -2.85
C GLY A 152 0.36 -14.62 -3.64
N ARG A 153 0.70 -15.71 -4.30
CA ARG A 153 1.82 -15.74 -5.25
C ARG A 153 1.57 -14.77 -6.41
N PRO A 154 2.62 -14.16 -7.00
CA PRO A 154 2.47 -13.37 -8.22
C PRO A 154 1.66 -14.12 -9.28
N TYR A 155 0.81 -13.41 -10.00
CA TYR A 155 -0.05 -13.98 -11.05
C TYR A 155 0.77 -14.76 -12.09
N SER A 156 1.94 -14.23 -12.48
CA SER A 156 2.86 -14.85 -13.43
C SER A 156 3.36 -16.25 -13.03
N GLN A 157 3.35 -16.57 -11.74
CA GLN A 157 3.82 -17.87 -11.22
C GLN A 157 2.76 -18.99 -11.23
N GLY A 158 1.78 -18.96 -12.07
CA GLY A 158 0.74 -19.99 -12.14
C GLY A 158 -0.50 -19.51 -12.88
N ALA A 159 -0.35 -18.43 -13.65
CA ALA A 159 -1.45 -17.78 -14.38
C ALA A 159 -2.68 -17.50 -13.50
N GLY A 160 -2.40 -17.11 -12.23
CA GLY A 160 -3.42 -16.77 -11.25
C GLY A 160 -4.12 -17.95 -10.57
N ASN A 161 -3.74 -19.20 -10.86
CA ASN A 161 -4.36 -20.39 -10.23
C ASN A 161 -3.88 -20.62 -8.78
N ASN A 162 -2.83 -19.92 -8.34
CA ASN A 162 -2.37 -19.99 -6.96
C ASN A 162 -3.45 -19.49 -5.99
N ILE A 163 -3.42 -20.02 -4.77
CA ILE A 163 -4.33 -19.59 -3.70
C ILE A 163 -4.03 -18.14 -3.35
N GLY A 164 -5.06 -17.30 -3.38
CA GLY A 164 -5.04 -15.89 -3.02
C GLY A 164 -5.59 -15.65 -1.61
N ILE A 165 -6.67 -14.89 -1.51
CA ILE A 165 -7.29 -14.45 -0.25
C ILE A 165 -8.82 -14.68 -0.30
N PRO A 166 -9.51 -14.67 0.83
CA PRO A 166 -10.97 -14.61 0.84
C PRO A 166 -11.49 -13.31 0.23
N ILE A 167 -12.42 -13.41 -0.71
CA ILE A 167 -13.17 -12.24 -1.21
C ILE A 167 -14.29 -11.94 -0.23
N LYS A 168 -14.38 -10.70 0.25
CA LYS A 168 -15.47 -10.20 1.09
C LYS A 168 -16.20 -9.08 0.36
N ASP A 169 -17.33 -9.40 -0.24
CA ASP A 169 -18.19 -8.50 -1.01
C ASP A 169 -19.41 -7.99 -0.24
N ASN A 170 -19.57 -8.45 1.00
CA ASN A 170 -20.75 -8.16 1.84
C ASN A 170 -20.38 -8.08 3.33
N THR A 171 -21.37 -7.69 4.17
CA THR A 171 -21.19 -7.50 5.61
C THR A 171 -21.51 -8.74 6.45
N LYS A 172 -21.78 -9.89 5.83
CA LYS A 172 -22.15 -11.11 6.56
C LYS A 172 -20.96 -11.63 7.37
N ASN A 173 -21.26 -12.11 8.56
CA ASN A 173 -20.28 -12.81 9.40
C ASN A 173 -20.26 -14.30 9.01
N ASP A 174 -19.53 -14.58 7.92
CA ASP A 174 -19.30 -15.93 7.39
C ASP A 174 -17.80 -16.25 7.43
N LEU A 175 -17.47 -17.51 7.22
CA LEU A 175 -16.12 -18.05 7.25
C LEU A 175 -15.72 -18.55 5.85
N PRO A 176 -15.46 -17.65 4.88
CA PRO A 176 -15.14 -18.03 3.52
C PRO A 176 -13.78 -18.72 3.43
N SER A 177 -13.65 -19.63 2.46
CA SER A 177 -12.35 -20.13 2.03
C SER A 177 -11.59 -19.07 1.22
N ARG A 178 -10.31 -19.32 0.97
CA ARG A 178 -9.49 -18.48 0.09
C ARG A 178 -9.88 -18.72 -1.38
N ASN A 179 -10.01 -17.66 -2.12
CA ASN A 179 -10.15 -17.64 -3.58
C ASN A 179 -8.79 -17.75 -4.25
N THR A 180 -8.75 -18.10 -5.52
CA THR A 180 -7.53 -18.02 -6.32
C THR A 180 -7.13 -16.55 -6.57
N VAL A 181 -5.87 -16.32 -6.86
CA VAL A 181 -5.36 -14.98 -7.24
C VAL A 181 -6.15 -14.43 -8.43
N LYS A 182 -6.47 -15.28 -9.42
CA LYS A 182 -7.26 -14.88 -10.58
C LYS A 182 -8.69 -14.44 -10.22
N GLU A 183 -9.39 -15.21 -9.37
CA GLU A 183 -10.74 -14.84 -8.93
C GLU A 183 -10.74 -13.50 -8.18
N VAL A 184 -9.72 -13.23 -7.34
CA VAL A 184 -9.58 -11.95 -6.63
C VAL A 184 -9.35 -10.81 -7.65
N TYR A 185 -8.54 -11.02 -8.67
CA TYR A 185 -8.29 -10.00 -9.69
C TYR A 185 -9.52 -9.75 -10.57
N ASP A 186 -10.21 -10.81 -11.02
CA ASP A 186 -11.44 -10.69 -11.81
C ASP A 186 -12.55 -9.95 -11.03
N PHE A 187 -12.65 -10.21 -9.73
CA PHE A 187 -13.55 -9.51 -8.83
C PHE A 187 -13.25 -8.00 -8.77
N MET A 188 -11.99 -7.64 -8.47
CA MET A 188 -11.58 -6.24 -8.41
C MET A 188 -11.75 -5.52 -9.75
N ILE A 189 -11.42 -6.16 -10.87
CA ILE A 189 -11.61 -5.58 -12.21
C ILE A 189 -13.08 -5.25 -12.46
N THR A 190 -13.99 -6.17 -12.11
CA THR A 190 -15.45 -5.96 -12.28
C THR A 190 -15.92 -4.77 -11.46
N ASP A 191 -15.50 -4.69 -10.20
CA ASP A 191 -15.86 -3.60 -9.30
C ASP A 191 -15.28 -2.25 -9.71
N LEU A 192 -14.01 -2.21 -10.11
CA LEU A 192 -13.35 -0.98 -10.55
C LEU A 192 -13.93 -0.43 -11.86
N LEU A 193 -14.33 -1.29 -12.79
CA LEU A 193 -15.05 -0.89 -14.00
C LEU A 193 -16.39 -0.23 -13.62
N LYS A 194 -17.13 -0.84 -12.70
CA LYS A 194 -18.36 -0.28 -12.16
C LYS A 194 -18.10 1.03 -11.41
N ALA A 195 -17.12 1.07 -10.52
CA ALA A 195 -16.73 2.27 -9.79
C ALA A 195 -16.42 3.43 -10.73
N SER A 196 -15.63 3.17 -11.78
CA SER A 196 -15.28 4.20 -12.77
C SER A 196 -16.48 4.75 -13.54
N SER A 197 -17.55 3.96 -13.72
CA SER A 197 -18.78 4.41 -14.35
C SER A 197 -19.68 5.23 -13.43
N LEU A 198 -19.66 4.93 -12.13
CA LEU A 198 -20.45 5.62 -11.10
C LEU A 198 -19.82 6.94 -10.66
N MET A 199 -18.49 7.03 -10.62
CA MET A 199 -17.78 8.23 -10.18
C MET A 199 -17.72 9.29 -11.28
N THR A 200 -18.68 10.20 -11.29
CA THR A 200 -18.79 11.28 -12.26
C THR A 200 -18.38 12.65 -11.71
N VAL A 201 -18.22 12.77 -10.38
CA VAL A 201 -17.84 14.01 -9.72
C VAL A 201 -16.32 14.14 -9.66
N SER A 202 -15.79 15.29 -10.11
CA SER A 202 -14.37 15.58 -9.96
C SER A 202 -14.02 15.86 -8.50
N LYS A 203 -13.10 15.09 -7.95
CA LYS A 203 -12.54 15.28 -6.59
C LYS A 203 -11.02 15.37 -6.66
N ASP A 204 -10.40 15.96 -5.65
CA ASP A 204 -8.95 16.04 -5.54
C ASP A 204 -8.32 14.68 -5.13
N SER A 205 -7.01 14.63 -5.05
CA SER A 205 -6.22 13.41 -4.83
C SER A 205 -6.40 12.75 -3.45
N ARG A 206 -7.19 13.36 -2.56
CA ARG A 206 -7.58 12.75 -1.26
C ARG A 206 -8.70 11.73 -1.40
N PHE A 207 -9.42 11.74 -2.51
CA PHE A 207 -10.61 10.93 -2.73
C PHE A 207 -10.51 10.10 -4.00
N ALA A 208 -11.21 8.99 -4.02
CA ALA A 208 -11.35 8.18 -5.23
C ALA A 208 -12.11 8.96 -6.32
N SER A 209 -11.70 8.75 -7.54
CA SER A 209 -12.31 9.28 -8.76
C SER A 209 -12.22 8.22 -9.86
N LYS A 210 -12.86 8.49 -10.98
CA LYS A 210 -12.77 7.63 -12.16
C LYS A 210 -11.31 7.34 -12.55
N GLU A 211 -10.46 8.35 -12.52
CA GLU A 211 -9.04 8.22 -12.89
C GLU A 211 -8.25 7.43 -11.84
N VAL A 212 -8.61 7.52 -10.57
CA VAL A 212 -8.02 6.70 -9.51
C VAL A 212 -8.36 5.22 -9.72
N ALA A 213 -9.61 4.90 -10.10
CA ALA A 213 -9.99 3.54 -10.49
C ALA A 213 -9.21 3.05 -11.72
N TYR A 214 -9.01 3.91 -12.73
CA TYR A 214 -8.19 3.57 -13.90
C TYR A 214 -6.71 3.34 -13.53
N ALA A 215 -6.16 4.09 -12.58
CA ALA A 215 -4.79 3.89 -12.11
C ALA A 215 -4.62 2.49 -11.47
N LEU A 216 -5.57 2.07 -10.63
CA LEU A 216 -5.56 0.74 -10.04
C LEU A 216 -5.78 -0.35 -11.10
N LEU A 217 -6.69 -0.15 -12.07
CA LEU A 217 -6.87 -1.08 -13.20
C LEU A 217 -5.59 -1.24 -14.03
N SER A 218 -4.88 -0.14 -14.33
CA SER A 218 -3.59 -0.21 -15.03
C SER A 218 -2.57 -1.07 -14.26
N ARG A 219 -2.49 -0.90 -12.93
CA ARG A 219 -1.60 -1.69 -12.07
C ARG A 219 -2.01 -3.17 -12.04
N ILE A 220 -3.31 -3.47 -11.87
CA ILE A 220 -3.83 -4.84 -11.84
C ILE A 220 -3.54 -5.55 -13.16
N TYR A 221 -3.87 -4.94 -14.30
CA TYR A 221 -3.62 -5.53 -15.59
C TYR A 221 -2.13 -5.74 -15.90
N LEU A 222 -1.25 -4.84 -15.40
CA LEU A 222 0.18 -5.04 -15.50
C LEU A 222 0.63 -6.28 -14.69
N TYR A 223 0.05 -6.49 -13.50
CA TYR A 223 0.32 -7.64 -12.65
C TYR A 223 -0.22 -8.95 -13.25
N GLU A 224 -1.34 -8.90 -13.98
CA GLU A 224 -1.89 -10.04 -14.75
C GLU A 224 -1.17 -10.29 -16.09
N GLU A 225 -0.17 -9.47 -16.45
CA GLU A 225 0.51 -9.50 -17.76
C GLU A 225 -0.43 -9.23 -18.96
N LYS A 226 -1.60 -8.64 -18.73
CA LYS A 226 -2.53 -8.16 -19.76
C LYS A 226 -2.08 -6.77 -20.24
N ASN A 227 -0.97 -6.75 -20.95
CA ASN A 227 -0.22 -5.53 -21.27
C ASN A 227 -1.01 -4.50 -22.07
N ASP A 228 -1.83 -4.94 -23.06
CA ASP A 228 -2.71 -4.02 -23.83
C ASP A 228 -3.70 -3.29 -22.94
N SER A 229 -4.30 -3.99 -21.98
CA SER A 229 -5.22 -3.41 -21.00
C SER A 229 -4.49 -2.47 -20.03
N ALA A 230 -3.29 -2.82 -19.58
CA ALA A 230 -2.46 -1.96 -18.74
C ALA A 230 -2.15 -0.63 -19.44
N ILE A 231 -1.77 -0.67 -20.74
CA ILE A 231 -1.55 0.51 -21.60
C ILE A 231 -2.85 1.33 -21.73
N PHE A 232 -3.97 0.65 -22.00
CA PHE A 232 -5.26 1.31 -22.21
C PHE A 232 -5.65 2.16 -20.97
N TYR A 233 -5.58 1.59 -19.77
CA TYR A 233 -5.96 2.29 -18.55
C TYR A 233 -4.92 3.32 -18.11
N ALA A 234 -3.62 3.10 -18.33
CA ALA A 234 -2.61 4.14 -18.16
C ALA A 234 -2.89 5.35 -19.06
N ASN A 235 -3.24 5.12 -20.33
CA ASN A 235 -3.63 6.18 -21.27
C ASN A 235 -4.88 6.92 -20.83
N LYS A 236 -5.88 6.25 -20.22
CA LYS A 236 -7.07 6.92 -19.68
C LYS A 236 -6.72 7.95 -18.61
N VAL A 237 -5.71 7.68 -17.78
CA VAL A 237 -5.24 8.62 -16.77
C VAL A 237 -4.36 9.70 -17.38
N ILE A 238 -3.36 9.34 -18.18
CA ILE A 238 -2.42 10.27 -18.81
C ILE A 238 -3.17 11.31 -19.67
N ASN A 239 -4.12 10.85 -20.48
CA ASN A 239 -4.88 11.68 -21.41
C ASN A 239 -6.08 12.39 -20.77
N SER A 240 -6.33 12.21 -19.46
CA SER A 240 -7.43 12.88 -18.76
C SER A 240 -7.25 14.39 -18.67
N GLY A 241 -6.01 14.88 -18.77
CA GLY A 241 -5.64 16.29 -18.58
C GLY A 241 -5.74 16.76 -17.12
N ARG A 242 -6.05 15.87 -16.18
CA ARG A 242 -6.20 16.22 -14.76
C ARG A 242 -4.88 16.26 -14.00
N TYR A 243 -3.87 15.58 -14.48
CA TYR A 243 -2.57 15.42 -13.83
C TYR A 243 -1.46 15.83 -14.78
N SER A 244 -0.38 16.37 -14.22
CA SER A 244 0.81 16.73 -14.99
C SER A 244 2.08 16.42 -14.18
N LEU A 245 3.14 15.99 -14.85
CA LEU A 245 4.43 15.82 -14.21
C LEU A 245 4.95 17.20 -13.75
N MET A 246 5.52 17.23 -12.56
CA MET A 246 6.13 18.45 -12.02
C MET A 246 7.41 18.78 -12.81
N ALA A 247 7.77 20.08 -12.85
CA ALA A 247 9.10 20.46 -13.29
C ALA A 247 10.16 19.99 -12.28
N THR A 248 11.42 19.86 -12.71
CA THR A 248 12.53 19.28 -11.93
C THR A 248 12.70 19.93 -10.54
N GLU A 249 12.72 21.25 -10.47
CA GLU A 249 12.97 21.94 -9.20
C GLU A 249 11.80 21.78 -8.19
N PRO A 250 10.53 22.00 -8.55
CA PRO A 250 9.41 21.69 -7.66
C PRO A 250 9.36 20.21 -7.25
N TYR A 251 9.75 19.29 -8.14
CA TYR A 251 9.74 17.85 -7.86
C TYR A 251 10.64 17.47 -6.67
N LYS A 252 11.75 18.16 -6.45
CA LYS A 252 12.63 17.96 -5.30
C LYS A 252 11.91 18.08 -3.94
N LYS A 253 10.73 18.72 -3.93
CA LYS A 253 9.88 18.90 -2.74
C LYS A 253 8.58 18.09 -2.80
N TYR A 254 8.46 17.15 -3.74
CA TYR A 254 7.23 16.37 -4.01
C TYR A 254 6.55 15.86 -2.73
N PHE A 255 7.29 15.19 -1.85
CA PHE A 255 6.76 14.50 -0.69
C PHE A 255 6.47 15.41 0.52
N THR A 256 6.83 16.69 0.45
CA THR A 256 6.50 17.67 1.48
C THR A 256 5.23 18.46 1.18
N LEU A 257 4.70 18.34 -0.03
CA LEU A 257 3.48 19.00 -0.46
C LEU A 257 2.24 18.28 0.03
N HIS A 258 1.14 19.02 0.17
CA HIS A 258 -0.16 18.38 0.32
C HIS A 258 -0.54 17.66 -0.97
N PRO A 259 -1.11 16.45 -0.91
CA PRO A 259 -1.49 15.71 -2.12
C PRO A 259 -2.43 16.48 -3.04
N GLU A 260 -3.37 17.24 -2.45
CA GLU A 260 -4.37 18.05 -3.17
C GLU A 260 -3.77 19.23 -3.94
N ASP A 261 -2.59 19.70 -3.54
CA ASP A 261 -1.86 20.80 -4.18
C ASP A 261 -0.78 20.30 -5.15
N ASN A 262 -0.60 18.98 -5.25
CA ASN A 262 0.43 18.36 -6.06
C ASN A 262 -0.16 17.84 -7.38
N PRO A 263 0.19 18.44 -8.53
CA PRO A 263 -0.43 18.11 -9.82
C PRO A 263 -0.10 16.71 -10.34
N GLU A 264 0.91 16.05 -9.80
CA GLU A 264 1.32 14.70 -10.20
C GLU A 264 0.61 13.62 -9.37
N THR A 265 0.05 13.97 -8.20
CA THR A 265 -0.57 12.99 -7.29
C THR A 265 -1.98 12.62 -7.76
N ILE A 266 -2.20 11.33 -8.01
CA ILE A 266 -3.51 10.77 -8.41
C ILE A 266 -4.33 10.40 -7.18
N PHE A 267 -3.72 9.70 -6.21
CA PHE A 267 -4.37 9.34 -4.95
C PHE A 267 -3.35 9.18 -3.83
N ALA A 268 -3.65 9.75 -2.67
CA ALA A 268 -2.84 9.62 -1.46
C ALA A 268 -3.73 9.47 -0.22
N ILE A 269 -3.20 8.79 0.79
CA ILE A 269 -3.83 8.73 2.11
C ILE A 269 -3.46 10.02 2.85
N ARG A 270 -4.41 10.95 2.97
CA ARG A 270 -4.17 12.29 3.48
C ARG A 270 -4.04 12.32 5.00
N PHE A 271 -2.89 12.81 5.49
CA PHE A 271 -2.64 13.15 6.89
C PHE A 271 -2.50 14.65 7.07
N ILE A 272 -3.02 15.17 8.18
CA ILE A 272 -2.88 16.56 8.62
C ILE A 272 -2.14 16.59 9.96
N PRO A 273 -1.65 17.76 10.45
CA PRO A 273 -0.91 17.81 11.71
C PRO A 273 -1.61 17.16 12.92
N GLN A 274 -2.96 17.23 12.97
CA GLN A 274 -3.78 16.60 14.01
C GLN A 274 -3.81 15.07 13.93
N ASP A 275 -3.49 14.51 12.76
CA ASP A 275 -3.42 13.08 12.52
C ASP A 275 -1.99 12.51 12.67
N ASN A 276 -1.01 13.33 13.09
CA ASN A 276 0.37 12.88 13.18
C ASN A 276 0.51 11.68 14.11
N GLN A 277 1.01 10.58 13.56
CA GLN A 277 1.14 9.30 14.25
C GLN A 277 2.48 9.17 15.01
N TYR A 278 3.34 10.19 14.97
CA TYR A 278 4.63 10.22 15.65
C TYR A 278 5.46 8.94 15.39
N TYR A 279 5.72 8.15 16.44
CA TYR A 279 6.48 6.90 16.33
C TYR A 279 5.73 5.77 15.58
N SER A 280 4.44 5.93 15.33
CA SER A 280 3.66 5.02 14.46
C SER A 280 3.57 5.52 13.01
N ALA A 281 4.23 6.61 12.66
CA ALA A 281 4.30 7.11 11.29
C ALA A 281 5.28 6.28 10.45
N ILE A 282 5.04 6.21 9.14
CA ILE A 282 5.88 5.45 8.21
C ILE A 282 7.35 5.91 8.28
N GLY A 283 7.57 7.23 8.35
CA GLY A 283 8.89 7.85 8.31
C GLY A 283 9.76 7.59 9.54
N ASN A 284 9.18 7.09 10.64
CA ASN A 284 9.90 7.00 11.91
C ASN A 284 11.18 6.14 11.85
N GLN A 285 11.21 5.11 11.00
CA GLN A 285 12.37 4.24 10.82
C GLN A 285 13.41 4.82 9.87
N PHE A 286 12.99 5.72 8.99
CA PHE A 286 13.80 6.20 7.86
C PHE A 286 14.51 7.52 8.15
N TYR A 287 14.14 8.19 9.24
CA TYR A 287 14.71 9.48 9.64
C TYR A 287 14.79 9.62 11.15
N ASN A 288 15.85 10.26 11.62
CA ASN A 288 16.00 10.76 12.97
C ASN A 288 16.80 12.07 12.92
N ASP A 289 16.34 13.08 13.64
CA ASP A 289 17.08 14.33 13.76
C ASP A 289 18.45 14.07 14.40
N PRO A 290 19.55 14.44 13.73
CA PRO A 290 20.90 14.11 14.22
C PRO A 290 21.31 14.85 15.48
N VAL A 291 20.61 15.94 15.83
CA VAL A 291 20.94 16.79 17.00
C VAL A 291 20.05 16.45 18.19
N THR A 292 18.74 16.39 17.96
CA THR A 292 17.76 16.21 19.05
C THR A 292 17.41 14.75 19.31
N HIS A 293 17.60 13.87 18.32
CA HIS A 293 17.17 12.45 18.30
C HIS A 293 15.68 12.24 18.61
N ALA A 294 14.87 13.29 18.49
CA ALA A 294 13.50 13.32 19.01
C ALA A 294 12.43 12.99 17.96
N THR A 295 12.80 12.71 16.70
CA THR A 295 11.85 12.68 15.59
C THR A 295 11.51 11.28 15.09
N GLY A 296 12.26 10.25 15.46
CA GLY A 296 12.05 8.87 15.01
C GLY A 296 13.16 7.94 15.50
N TYR A 297 13.11 6.68 15.12
CA TYR A 297 14.18 5.72 15.42
C TYR A 297 15.36 5.87 14.46
N GLY A 298 15.12 6.14 13.16
CA GLY A 298 16.18 6.32 12.17
C GLY A 298 17.10 5.10 12.08
N GLU A 299 16.55 3.91 12.03
CA GLU A 299 17.32 2.66 12.08
C GLU A 299 17.45 1.98 10.71
N THR A 300 16.71 2.47 9.72
CA THR A 300 16.73 1.97 8.34
C THR A 300 17.23 3.03 7.39
N TYR A 301 18.17 2.66 6.54
CA TYR A 301 18.87 3.57 5.65
C TYR A 301 18.66 3.16 4.19
N ALA A 302 18.85 4.09 3.26
CA ALA A 302 18.97 3.75 1.85
C ALA A 302 20.20 2.87 1.62
N SER A 303 20.02 1.76 0.89
CA SER A 303 21.09 0.80 0.64
C SER A 303 22.20 1.37 -0.25
N LEU A 304 23.43 0.92 -0.08
CA LEU A 304 24.53 1.31 -0.97
C LEU A 304 24.28 0.87 -2.42
N SER A 305 23.49 -0.17 -2.65
CA SER A 305 23.07 -0.57 -4.01
C SER A 305 22.22 0.52 -4.67
N LEU A 306 21.24 1.10 -3.92
CA LEU A 306 20.45 2.23 -4.41
C LEU A 306 21.31 3.49 -4.61
N ILE A 307 22.21 3.78 -3.67
CA ILE A 307 23.11 4.94 -3.77
C ILE A 307 24.03 4.83 -4.98
N ARG A 308 24.64 3.65 -5.22
CA ARG A 308 25.45 3.43 -6.42
C ARG A 308 24.69 3.64 -7.72
N LEU A 309 23.40 3.24 -7.73
CA LEU A 309 22.54 3.43 -8.91
C LEU A 309 22.22 4.92 -9.14
N LEU A 310 21.83 5.65 -8.10
CA LEU A 310 21.60 7.10 -8.18
C LEU A 310 22.86 7.87 -8.59
N ASN A 311 24.03 7.50 -8.04
CA ASN A 311 25.30 8.18 -8.32
C ASN A 311 25.80 7.99 -9.76
N GLN A 312 25.18 7.13 -10.57
CA GLN A 312 25.45 7.08 -12.01
C GLN A 312 25.03 8.37 -12.73
N TYR A 313 24.10 9.14 -12.11
CA TYR A 313 23.54 10.37 -12.63
C TYR A 313 23.57 11.44 -11.52
N PRO A 314 24.69 12.18 -11.36
CA PRO A 314 24.87 13.15 -10.26
C PRO A 314 23.83 14.28 -10.25
N ASP A 315 23.31 14.66 -11.41
CA ASP A 315 22.32 15.75 -11.56
C ASP A 315 20.87 15.25 -11.38
N ASP A 316 20.67 13.97 -11.10
CA ASP A 316 19.33 13.42 -10.88
C ASP A 316 18.66 14.03 -9.65
N ALA A 317 17.54 14.71 -9.84
CA ALA A 317 16.79 15.39 -8.80
C ALA A 317 16.35 14.46 -7.65
N ARG A 318 16.29 13.14 -7.88
CA ARG A 318 15.92 12.14 -6.88
C ARG A 318 16.94 11.99 -5.74
N HIS A 319 18.16 12.50 -5.92
CA HIS A 319 19.12 12.66 -4.82
C HIS A 319 18.57 13.51 -3.67
N SER A 320 17.68 14.46 -3.96
CA SER A 320 17.07 15.32 -2.94
C SER A 320 16.22 14.57 -1.90
N PHE A 321 15.84 13.33 -2.18
CA PHE A 321 15.05 12.50 -1.26
C PHE A 321 15.91 11.66 -0.31
N ILE A 322 17.24 11.73 -0.43
CA ILE A 322 18.17 10.98 0.43
C ILE A 322 19.18 11.95 1.02
N GLU A 323 19.38 11.86 2.32
CA GLU A 323 20.30 12.70 3.06
C GLU A 323 21.39 11.86 3.74
N LEU A 324 22.66 12.09 3.38
CA LEU A 324 23.78 11.46 4.07
C LEU A 324 24.09 12.21 5.36
N GLN A 325 23.96 11.54 6.47
CA GLN A 325 24.31 12.09 7.77
C GLN A 325 25.83 12.15 7.95
N ARG A 326 26.30 13.32 8.39
CA ARG A 326 27.72 13.57 8.69
C ARG A 326 27.87 14.07 10.11
N ASP A 327 29.01 13.75 10.71
CA ASP A 327 29.43 14.36 11.97
C ASP A 327 29.58 15.86 11.74
N PRO A 328 28.92 16.71 12.55
CA PRO A 328 28.97 18.17 12.36
C PRO A 328 30.31 18.81 12.67
N VAL A 329 31.21 18.09 13.35
CA VAL A 329 32.55 18.60 13.74
C VAL A 329 33.63 18.10 12.78
N THR A 330 33.65 16.78 12.52
CA THR A 330 34.70 16.18 11.68
C THR A 330 34.34 16.10 10.19
N GLY A 331 33.04 16.19 9.83
CA GLY A 331 32.55 16.00 8.48
C GLY A 331 32.47 14.52 8.03
N ASP A 332 32.85 13.60 8.90
CA ASP A 332 32.88 12.17 8.61
C ASP A 332 31.46 11.61 8.40
N THR A 333 31.36 10.61 7.54
CA THR A 333 30.10 9.90 7.34
C THR A 333 29.70 9.14 8.61
N LEU A 334 28.54 9.47 9.16
CA LEU A 334 27.97 8.73 10.28
C LEU A 334 27.51 7.35 9.83
N LYS A 335 27.78 6.36 10.67
CA LYS A 335 27.41 4.95 10.44
C LYS A 335 26.74 4.37 11.67
N ARG A 336 25.92 3.33 11.45
CA ARG A 336 25.45 2.42 12.48
C ARG A 336 25.98 1.03 12.14
N GLY A 337 26.91 0.50 12.97
CA GLY A 337 27.74 -0.62 12.56
C GLY A 337 28.55 -0.28 11.29
N ASN A 338 28.45 -1.10 10.26
CA ASN A 338 29.11 -0.86 8.96
C ASN A 338 28.22 -0.13 7.94
N VAL A 339 26.97 0.23 8.30
CA VAL A 339 25.98 0.84 7.39
C VAL A 339 26.03 2.36 7.49
N PRO A 340 26.34 3.09 6.39
CA PRO A 340 26.24 4.55 6.36
C PRO A 340 24.79 5.02 6.54
N LYS A 341 24.60 6.10 7.29
CA LYS A 341 23.28 6.67 7.57
C LYS A 341 22.80 7.53 6.42
N PHE A 342 22.30 6.90 5.36
CA PHE A 342 21.55 7.56 4.29
C PHE A 342 20.08 7.62 4.67
N PHE A 343 19.65 8.70 5.30
CA PHE A 343 18.26 8.91 5.67
C PHE A 343 17.41 9.19 4.42
N MET A 344 16.17 8.72 4.45
CA MET A 344 15.23 8.83 3.34
C MET A 344 14.03 9.72 3.74
N ASN A 345 13.79 10.79 2.95
CA ASN A 345 12.89 11.89 3.29
C ASN A 345 11.52 11.84 2.59
N LYS A 346 11.16 10.73 1.90
CA LYS A 346 9.85 10.62 1.22
C LYS A 346 8.64 10.59 2.17
N PHE A 347 8.85 10.35 3.46
CA PHE A 347 7.77 10.26 4.46
C PHE A 347 7.95 11.27 5.60
N ASN A 348 8.53 12.42 5.31
CA ASN A 348 8.85 13.45 6.30
C ASN A 348 8.55 14.86 5.76
N TRP A 349 8.46 15.80 6.67
CA TRP A 349 8.51 17.23 6.45
C TRP A 349 7.28 17.86 5.76
N GLN A 350 6.16 17.13 5.64
CA GLN A 350 4.92 17.80 5.30
C GLN A 350 4.59 18.82 6.40
N ASP A 351 4.19 20.02 6.00
CA ASP A 351 3.97 21.15 6.94
C ASP A 351 5.18 21.49 7.83
N GLY A 352 6.39 21.09 7.44
CA GLY A 352 7.61 21.25 8.24
C GLY A 352 7.68 20.35 9.49
N ILE A 353 6.82 19.34 9.59
CA ILE A 353 6.72 18.44 10.74
C ILE A 353 7.42 17.12 10.42
N ALA A 354 8.38 16.76 11.27
CA ALA A 354 9.04 15.46 11.16
C ALA A 354 8.04 14.31 11.31
N ASN A 355 8.24 13.25 10.52
CA ASN A 355 7.37 12.07 10.45
C ASN A 355 5.92 12.35 9.99
N LEU A 356 5.55 13.58 9.64
CA LEU A 356 4.27 13.84 9.00
C LEU A 356 4.42 13.71 7.49
N SER A 357 3.60 12.84 6.91
CA SER A 357 3.50 12.66 5.46
C SER A 357 2.12 12.15 5.08
N SER A 358 1.71 12.41 3.84
CA SER A 358 0.54 11.81 3.22
C SER A 358 1.02 10.81 2.17
N PRO A 359 1.11 9.51 2.50
CA PRO A 359 1.69 8.52 1.60
C PRO A 359 0.91 8.43 0.30
N VAL A 360 1.65 8.53 -0.81
CA VAL A 360 1.10 8.47 -2.17
C VAL A 360 0.90 7.01 -2.58
N ILE A 361 -0.31 6.70 -3.03
CA ILE A 361 -0.67 5.35 -3.52
C ILE A 361 -0.55 5.28 -5.04
N PHE A 362 -0.98 6.35 -5.74
CA PHE A 362 -0.86 6.49 -7.19
C PHE A 362 -0.38 7.88 -7.56
N ARG A 363 0.55 7.95 -8.51
CA ARG A 363 1.02 9.21 -9.12
C ARG A 363 1.29 9.03 -10.61
N LEU A 364 1.27 10.12 -11.35
CA LEU A 364 1.29 10.10 -12.81
C LEU A 364 2.52 9.39 -13.39
N ALA A 365 3.68 9.49 -12.72
CA ALA A 365 4.88 8.77 -13.13
C ALA A 365 4.68 7.26 -13.20
N GLU A 366 3.81 6.68 -12.33
CA GLU A 366 3.51 5.26 -12.41
C GLU A 366 2.74 4.91 -13.69
N MET A 367 1.84 5.76 -14.13
CA MET A 367 1.10 5.50 -15.37
C MET A 367 2.04 5.45 -16.59
N TYR A 368 3.02 6.35 -16.66
CA TYR A 368 4.06 6.29 -17.68
C TYR A 368 4.89 5.01 -17.57
N LEU A 369 5.34 4.65 -16.37
CA LEU A 369 6.21 3.47 -16.19
C LEU A 369 5.45 2.14 -16.27
N ASN A 370 4.14 2.09 -15.95
CA ASN A 370 3.29 0.93 -16.24
C ASN A 370 3.14 0.74 -17.75
N ARG A 371 2.91 1.84 -18.48
CA ARG A 371 2.83 1.82 -19.95
C ARG A 371 4.16 1.43 -20.59
N ALA A 372 5.28 1.96 -20.07
CA ALA A 372 6.61 1.59 -20.53
C ALA A 372 6.90 0.09 -20.37
N GLU A 373 6.57 -0.47 -19.20
CA GLU A 373 6.78 -1.89 -18.95
C GLU A 373 5.92 -2.77 -19.85
N ALA A 374 4.64 -2.43 -19.97
CA ALA A 374 3.73 -3.16 -20.84
C ALA A 374 4.18 -3.09 -22.32
N ASN A 375 4.63 -1.90 -22.80
CA ASN A 375 5.19 -1.75 -24.14
C ASN A 375 6.47 -2.57 -24.32
N ALA A 376 7.38 -2.60 -23.33
CA ALA A 376 8.60 -3.41 -23.39
C ALA A 376 8.28 -4.91 -23.51
N LYS A 377 7.27 -5.39 -22.78
CA LYS A 377 6.81 -6.79 -22.85
C LYS A 377 6.12 -7.14 -24.17
N LEU A 378 5.51 -6.17 -24.85
CA LEU A 378 4.89 -6.33 -26.18
C LEU A 378 5.90 -6.13 -27.34
N GLY A 379 7.15 -5.75 -27.05
CA GLY A 379 8.15 -5.46 -28.09
C GLY A 379 8.03 -4.07 -28.72
N ASN A 380 7.20 -3.20 -28.18
CA ASN A 380 7.05 -1.80 -28.60
C ASN A 380 8.18 -0.95 -28.00
N ASN A 381 9.41 -1.28 -28.35
CA ASN A 381 10.63 -0.79 -27.70
C ASN A 381 10.75 0.72 -27.67
N GLN A 382 10.45 1.40 -28.79
CA GLN A 382 10.56 2.87 -28.84
C GLN A 382 9.58 3.53 -27.88
N ALA A 383 8.32 3.08 -27.84
CA ALA A 383 7.32 3.62 -26.92
C ALA A 383 7.70 3.42 -25.45
N ALA A 384 8.32 2.27 -25.12
CA ALA A 384 8.82 2.02 -23.78
C ALA A 384 9.94 2.99 -23.39
N ILE A 385 10.91 3.21 -24.27
CA ILE A 385 12.03 4.14 -24.05
C ILE A 385 11.54 5.59 -23.98
N ASP A 386 10.56 5.98 -24.80
CA ASP A 386 10.01 7.32 -24.78
C ASP A 386 9.37 7.64 -23.40
N ASP A 387 8.62 6.71 -22.85
CA ASP A 387 8.02 6.86 -21.51
C ASP A 387 9.07 6.92 -20.39
N VAL A 388 10.09 6.07 -20.44
CA VAL A 388 11.23 6.14 -19.51
C VAL A 388 11.90 7.51 -19.59
N ASN A 389 12.15 8.01 -20.79
CA ASN A 389 12.83 9.29 -21.00
C ASN A 389 11.96 10.50 -20.56
N ILE A 390 10.64 10.40 -20.58
CA ILE A 390 9.75 11.39 -19.98
C ILE A 390 10.04 11.53 -18.48
N ILE A 391 10.15 10.40 -17.76
CA ILE A 391 10.44 10.40 -16.32
C ILE A 391 11.88 10.88 -16.04
N ARG A 392 12.84 10.46 -16.85
CA ARG A 392 14.24 10.91 -16.73
C ARG A 392 14.39 12.40 -16.95
N LYS A 393 13.74 12.96 -17.96
CA LYS A 393 13.73 14.42 -18.21
C LYS A 393 13.11 15.18 -17.05
N ARG A 394 12.01 14.68 -16.47
CA ARG A 394 11.40 15.25 -15.28
C ARG A 394 12.38 15.23 -14.09
N ALA A 395 13.21 14.19 -13.97
CA ALA A 395 14.27 14.10 -12.97
C ALA A 395 15.47 14.99 -13.26
N GLY A 396 15.49 15.75 -14.36
CA GLY A 396 16.55 16.69 -14.73
C GLY A 396 17.60 16.12 -15.70
N LEU A 397 17.47 14.86 -16.09
CA LEU A 397 18.44 14.19 -16.98
C LEU A 397 18.22 14.57 -18.44
N SER A 398 19.31 14.68 -19.21
CA SER A 398 19.25 15.14 -20.58
C SER A 398 20.39 14.57 -21.44
N GLY A 399 20.33 14.83 -22.75
CA GLY A 399 21.39 14.50 -23.69
C GLY A 399 21.80 13.03 -23.63
N SER A 400 23.09 12.77 -23.39
CA SER A 400 23.65 11.41 -23.31
C SER A 400 23.17 10.58 -22.12
N GLU A 401 22.47 11.20 -21.16
CA GLU A 401 21.88 10.47 -20.01
C GLU A 401 20.57 9.79 -20.35
N LEU A 402 19.92 10.15 -21.47
CA LEU A 402 18.69 9.51 -21.93
C LEU A 402 19.02 8.20 -22.66
N TYR A 403 18.06 7.27 -22.64
CA TYR A 403 18.16 6.01 -23.36
C TYR A 403 17.70 6.13 -24.82
N THR A 404 18.26 5.30 -25.67
CA THR A 404 17.70 5.02 -27.01
C THR A 404 17.54 3.50 -27.16
N VAL A 405 16.80 3.07 -28.17
CA VAL A 405 16.65 1.63 -28.44
C VAL A 405 17.99 0.96 -28.80
N ASP A 406 18.94 1.74 -29.32
CA ASP A 406 20.26 1.27 -29.73
C ASP A 406 21.33 1.43 -28.61
N ASP A 407 21.04 2.25 -27.59
CA ASP A 407 21.94 2.46 -26.44
C ASP A 407 21.19 2.32 -25.11
N LEU A 408 21.21 1.12 -24.56
CA LEU A 408 20.64 0.78 -23.26
C LEU A 408 21.63 0.95 -22.10
N LYS A 409 22.80 1.55 -22.35
CA LYS A 409 23.85 1.78 -21.34
C LYS A 409 24.21 0.53 -20.52
N GLY A 410 24.29 -0.62 -21.21
CA GLY A 410 24.65 -1.90 -20.62
C GLY A 410 23.54 -2.65 -19.90
N ARG A 411 22.26 -2.21 -19.96
CA ARG A 411 21.13 -2.87 -19.23
C ARG A 411 20.63 -4.17 -19.85
N GLY A 412 21.12 -4.57 -20.97
CA GLY A 412 20.85 -5.88 -21.59
C GLY A 412 19.46 -6.02 -22.25
N SER A 413 18.42 -5.35 -21.76
CA SER A 413 17.09 -5.34 -22.38
C SER A 413 16.30 -4.07 -22.07
N ILE A 414 15.30 -3.76 -22.89
CA ILE A 414 14.38 -2.64 -22.67
C ILE A 414 13.62 -2.82 -21.35
N LEU A 415 13.19 -4.03 -21.05
CA LEU A 415 12.50 -4.33 -19.78
C LEU A 415 13.41 -4.01 -18.57
N ASN A 416 14.69 -4.35 -18.64
CA ASN A 416 15.64 -4.02 -17.57
C ASN A 416 15.80 -2.50 -17.39
N VAL A 417 15.83 -1.75 -18.49
CA VAL A 417 15.84 -0.27 -18.44
C VAL A 417 14.60 0.25 -17.71
N VAL A 418 13.42 -0.26 -18.05
CA VAL A 418 12.16 0.15 -17.40
C VAL A 418 12.16 -0.22 -15.92
N LEU A 419 12.56 -1.43 -15.56
CA LEU A 419 12.57 -1.89 -14.15
C LEU A 419 13.60 -1.14 -13.30
N GLU A 420 14.73 -0.74 -13.90
CA GLU A 420 15.70 0.13 -13.23
C GLU A 420 15.14 1.54 -13.03
N GLU A 421 14.51 2.13 -14.04
CA GLU A 421 13.86 3.44 -13.90
C GLU A 421 12.72 3.40 -12.88
N ARG A 422 11.92 2.32 -12.84
CA ARG A 422 10.93 2.09 -11.78
C ARG A 422 11.59 2.04 -10.39
N ARG A 423 12.74 1.38 -10.26
CA ARG A 423 13.49 1.35 -8.99
C ARG A 423 13.96 2.73 -8.57
N LEU A 424 14.52 3.53 -9.49
CA LEU A 424 14.95 4.92 -9.26
C LEU A 424 13.79 5.84 -8.94
N GLU A 425 12.64 5.63 -9.56
CA GLU A 425 11.46 6.47 -9.36
C GLU A 425 10.75 6.16 -8.04
N PHE A 426 10.51 4.86 -7.76
CA PHE A 426 9.66 4.40 -6.68
C PHE A 426 10.42 3.81 -5.49
N PHE A 427 11.71 4.13 -5.31
CA PHE A 427 12.41 3.64 -4.13
C PHE A 427 11.67 4.10 -2.87
N PHE A 428 11.53 3.18 -1.91
CA PHE A 428 10.75 3.33 -0.68
C PHE A 428 9.25 3.61 -0.86
N GLU A 429 8.67 3.52 -2.06
CA GLU A 429 7.23 3.64 -2.28
C GLU A 429 6.51 2.28 -2.36
N GLY A 430 7.16 1.20 -1.93
CA GLY A 430 6.54 -0.11 -1.79
C GLY A 430 6.29 -0.89 -3.09
N GLN A 431 7.05 -0.58 -4.16
CA GLN A 431 6.89 -1.25 -5.46
C GLN A 431 7.95 -2.35 -5.72
N ARG A 432 9.18 -2.13 -5.25
CA ARG A 432 10.36 -2.87 -5.70
C ARG A 432 10.29 -4.40 -5.53
N PRO A 433 9.92 -5.00 -4.38
CA PRO A 433 9.87 -6.46 -4.27
C PRO A 433 8.88 -7.09 -5.24
N PHE A 434 7.72 -6.44 -5.41
CA PHE A 434 6.68 -6.91 -6.32
C PHE A 434 7.06 -6.76 -7.79
N ASP A 435 7.77 -5.69 -8.16
CA ASP A 435 8.32 -5.53 -9.52
C ASP A 435 9.31 -6.63 -9.85
N LEU A 436 10.13 -7.08 -8.89
CA LEU A 436 11.03 -8.20 -9.06
C LEU A 436 10.27 -9.52 -9.23
N TYR A 437 9.46 -9.88 -8.24
CA TYR A 437 8.85 -11.22 -8.19
C TYR A 437 7.79 -11.46 -9.27
N ARG A 438 7.02 -10.44 -9.67
CA ARG A 438 6.07 -10.56 -10.79
C ARG A 438 6.75 -10.64 -12.16
N ASN A 439 8.01 -10.19 -12.27
CA ASN A 439 8.86 -10.37 -13.44
C ASN A 439 9.80 -11.57 -13.31
N ASN A 440 9.57 -12.45 -12.33
CA ASN A 440 10.35 -13.65 -12.07
C ASN A 440 11.86 -13.37 -11.89
N LEU A 441 12.16 -12.25 -11.20
CA LEU A 441 13.54 -11.82 -10.91
C LEU A 441 13.85 -12.00 -9.43
N PRO A 442 15.06 -12.43 -9.06
CA PRO A 442 15.47 -12.53 -7.68
C PRO A 442 15.67 -11.15 -7.05
N MET A 443 15.43 -11.06 -5.74
CA MET A 443 15.88 -9.95 -4.92
C MET A 443 17.30 -10.23 -4.42
N ILE A 444 18.23 -9.29 -4.68
CA ILE A 444 19.65 -9.45 -4.36
C ILE A 444 20.12 -8.28 -3.49
N ARG A 445 20.74 -8.60 -2.36
CA ARG A 445 21.40 -7.64 -1.48
C ARG A 445 22.89 -7.96 -1.45
N ASP A 446 23.67 -7.13 -2.14
CA ASP A 446 25.12 -7.22 -2.31
C ASP A 446 25.85 -6.03 -1.66
N TYR A 447 25.31 -5.55 -0.53
CA TYR A 447 25.77 -4.34 0.14
C TYR A 447 25.90 -4.53 1.66
N PRO A 448 26.72 -3.70 2.36
CA PRO A 448 26.83 -3.76 3.81
C PRO A 448 25.48 -3.57 4.52
N GLY A 449 25.22 -4.43 5.51
CA GLY A 449 23.99 -4.43 6.30
C GLY A 449 23.83 -5.75 7.02
N PHE A 450 22.73 -5.88 7.74
CA PHE A 450 22.33 -7.16 8.31
C PHE A 450 21.39 -7.87 7.35
N HIS A 451 21.73 -9.08 6.90
CA HIS A 451 21.00 -9.85 5.91
C HIS A 451 20.71 -11.28 6.40
N GLY A 452 20.31 -11.44 7.64
CA GLY A 452 20.13 -12.78 8.23
C GLY A 452 21.46 -13.44 8.62
N THR A 453 21.69 -14.67 8.20
CA THR A 453 22.90 -15.43 8.52
C THR A 453 24.11 -15.04 7.71
N ASP A 454 23.91 -14.47 6.52
CA ASP A 454 24.97 -13.93 5.66
C ASP A 454 24.90 -12.40 5.61
N HIS A 455 25.94 -11.73 6.05
CA HIS A 455 25.97 -10.26 6.18
C HIS A 455 26.27 -9.53 4.87
N TYR A 456 26.64 -10.22 3.79
CA TYR A 456 27.20 -9.56 2.59
C TYR A 456 26.52 -9.94 1.28
N ASN A 457 25.94 -11.14 1.19
CA ASN A 457 25.25 -11.61 -0.01
C ASN A 457 24.01 -12.34 0.38
N PHE A 458 22.86 -11.77 0.08
CA PHE A 458 21.58 -12.36 0.37
C PHE A 458 20.69 -12.34 -0.87
N THR A 459 20.28 -13.50 -1.32
CA THR A 459 19.42 -13.65 -2.49
C THR A 459 18.14 -14.36 -2.08
N VAL A 460 17.02 -13.85 -2.55
CA VAL A 460 15.69 -14.47 -2.41
C VAL A 460 15.14 -14.71 -3.81
N GLU A 461 14.93 -15.97 -4.12
CA GLU A 461 14.37 -16.38 -5.40
C GLU A 461 12.85 -16.09 -5.44
N PRO A 462 12.28 -15.71 -6.59
CA PRO A 462 10.85 -15.40 -6.69
C PRO A 462 9.95 -16.60 -6.33
N THR A 463 10.48 -17.81 -6.32
CA THR A 463 9.79 -19.06 -5.96
C THR A 463 9.93 -19.45 -4.49
N ASP A 464 10.78 -18.74 -3.71
CA ASP A 464 10.93 -19.05 -2.29
C ASP A 464 9.60 -18.93 -1.54
N PRO A 465 9.29 -19.85 -0.60
CA PRO A 465 8.04 -19.81 0.15
C PRO A 465 7.78 -18.44 0.80
N GLN A 466 8.80 -17.82 1.38
CA GLN A 466 8.72 -16.61 2.17
C GLN A 466 8.63 -15.30 1.36
N VAL A 467 8.51 -15.35 0.03
CA VAL A 467 8.17 -14.15 -0.76
C VAL A 467 6.71 -13.70 -0.57
N ILE A 468 5.88 -14.58 0.01
CA ILE A 468 4.51 -14.27 0.44
C ILE A 468 4.38 -14.52 1.95
N TRP A 469 3.51 -13.75 2.59
CA TRP A 469 3.32 -13.83 4.04
C TRP A 469 2.40 -14.99 4.44
N PHE A 470 2.61 -15.50 5.64
CA PHE A 470 1.69 -16.44 6.25
C PHE A 470 0.34 -15.80 6.53
N ILE A 471 -0.75 -16.55 6.34
CA ILE A 471 -2.06 -16.16 6.88
C ILE A 471 -1.93 -16.07 8.40
N PRO A 472 -2.42 -14.98 9.04
CA PRO A 472 -2.25 -14.80 10.48
C PRO A 472 -2.79 -15.99 11.28
N GLU A 473 -2.03 -16.46 12.27
CA GLU A 473 -2.39 -17.60 13.11
C GLU A 473 -3.77 -17.43 13.76
N ARG A 474 -4.10 -16.21 14.20
CA ARG A 474 -5.40 -15.88 14.76
C ARG A 474 -6.55 -16.15 13.78
N GLU A 475 -6.37 -15.82 12.50
CA GLU A 475 -7.38 -16.06 11.46
C GLU A 475 -7.51 -17.54 11.12
N MET A 476 -6.39 -18.26 11.07
CA MET A 476 -6.39 -19.72 10.89
C MET A 476 -7.14 -20.43 12.02
N ASN A 477 -6.99 -19.96 13.27
CA ASN A 477 -7.69 -20.51 14.43
C ASN A 477 -9.19 -20.16 14.43
N ALA A 478 -9.57 -19.01 13.89
CA ALA A 478 -10.96 -18.54 13.85
C ALA A 478 -11.76 -19.12 12.66
N ASN A 479 -11.10 -19.42 11.55
CA ASN A 479 -11.75 -19.89 10.31
C ASN A 479 -11.12 -21.20 9.81
N PRO A 480 -11.75 -22.36 10.08
CA PRO A 480 -11.24 -23.68 9.67
C PRO A 480 -11.22 -23.92 8.15
N ASN A 481 -11.84 -23.03 7.36
CA ASN A 481 -11.82 -23.11 5.89
C ASN A 481 -10.58 -22.45 5.26
N LEU A 482 -9.74 -21.79 6.06
CA LEU A 482 -8.49 -21.21 5.57
C LEU A 482 -7.42 -22.29 5.45
N ILE A 483 -6.56 -22.14 4.44
CA ILE A 483 -5.37 -22.97 4.22
C ILE A 483 -4.16 -22.04 4.36
N GLN A 484 -3.14 -22.48 5.12
CA GLN A 484 -1.91 -21.70 5.32
C GLN A 484 -1.08 -21.65 4.03
N ASN A 485 -0.31 -20.58 3.87
CA ASN A 485 0.77 -20.50 2.88
C ASN A 485 1.92 -21.43 3.30
N PRO A 486 2.64 -22.03 2.33
CA PRO A 486 3.75 -22.94 2.59
C PRO A 486 4.92 -22.27 3.29
#